data_9ee307a45be866d738215d33620bf10b
#
_entry.id   9ee307a45be866d738215d33620bf10b
#
_cell.length_a   1.000
_cell.length_b   1.000
_cell.length_c   1.000
_cell.angle_alpha   90.00
_cell.angle_beta   90.00
_cell.angle_gamma   90.00
#
_symmetry.space_group_name_H-M   'P 1'
#
loop_
_entity.id
_entity.type
_entity.pdbx_description
1 polymer ?
#
loop_
_entity_poly.entity_id
_entity_poly.type
_entity_poly.pdbx_seq_one_letter_code
_entity_poly.pdbx_strand_id
1 'polypeptide(L)'
;MAKKENTIPTIIDTPEALTAKIAAMKEAQKIFATFTQEQVDKIFKAAATAADKARIPLAKDAVEETGMGIVEDKVIKNHYAAEYVYNAYKNTRTCGVIEEDTAYGIKKIAEPIGLIAAVIPTTNPTSTAIFKTLIALKTRNAIIISPHPRAKKCTIEAAKVVLEAAVEAGAPEGIIGWIDVPSLDLTNQVMREADIILATGGPGMVKAAYSSGKPALGVGPGNTPVIIDDSADIRLAVNSIIHSKTFDNGMICASEQSVTVLESIYKKVKEEFLYRGCYFLKPDELEKVRKTVLINGALNAKIVGQKAATIAEMAGVAVPPETKILIGEVESVDISEEFAHEKLSPVLAMYKAKTFDEAIAKLNSL
;
A
#
# COMPACT_ATOMS: atom_id res chain seq x y z
N MET A 1 -40.23 -28.94 10.61
CA MET A 1 -38.81 -28.58 10.61
C MET A 1 -38.71 -27.07 10.60
N ALA A 2 -38.31 -26.45 11.71
CA ALA A 2 -38.17 -25.01 11.82
C ALA A 2 -37.00 -24.58 10.92
N LYS A 3 -37.24 -23.63 9.99
CA LYS A 3 -36.19 -22.93 9.28
C LYS A 3 -35.36 -22.21 10.34
N LYS A 4 -34.10 -22.64 10.56
CA LYS A 4 -33.12 -21.83 11.24
C LYS A 4 -33.02 -20.52 10.44
N GLU A 5 -33.48 -19.41 11.01
CA GLU A 5 -33.13 -18.09 10.53
C GLU A 5 -31.60 -17.99 10.60
N ASN A 6 -30.96 -18.04 9.43
CA ASN A 6 -29.54 -17.78 9.31
C ASN A 6 -29.32 -16.28 9.55
N THR A 7 -29.33 -15.86 10.79
CA THR A 7 -28.88 -14.52 11.17
C THR A 7 -27.38 -14.42 10.83
N ILE A 8 -27.05 -13.53 9.91
CA ILE A 8 -25.65 -13.24 9.56
C ILE A 8 -24.96 -12.74 10.84
N PRO A 9 -23.85 -13.35 11.26
CA PRO A 9 -23.13 -12.89 12.43
C PRO A 9 -22.74 -11.42 12.31
N THR A 10 -22.96 -10.65 13.36
CA THR A 10 -22.60 -9.22 13.41
C THR A 10 -21.10 -9.01 13.58
N ILE A 11 -20.38 -9.99 14.14
CA ILE A 11 -18.92 -9.97 14.37
C ILE A 11 -18.31 -11.18 13.67
N ILE A 12 -17.27 -10.94 12.90
CA ILE A 12 -16.53 -11.97 12.17
C ILE A 12 -15.22 -12.23 12.90
N ASP A 13 -15.20 -13.25 13.73
CA ASP A 13 -14.09 -13.66 14.60
C ASP A 13 -13.83 -15.18 14.59
N THR A 14 -14.70 -15.96 13.92
CA THR A 14 -14.59 -17.42 13.79
C THR A 14 -14.71 -17.85 12.35
N PRO A 15 -14.20 -19.06 11.99
CA PRO A 15 -14.35 -19.65 10.67
C PRO A 15 -15.80 -19.80 10.21
N GLU A 16 -16.70 -20.18 11.11
CA GLU A 16 -18.13 -20.37 10.82
C GLU A 16 -18.82 -19.03 10.53
N ALA A 17 -18.53 -17.99 11.32
CA ALA A 17 -19.03 -16.63 11.10
C ALA A 17 -18.54 -16.09 9.75
N LEU A 18 -17.27 -16.34 9.43
CA LEU A 18 -16.68 -15.94 8.15
C LEU A 18 -17.35 -16.65 6.97
N THR A 19 -17.56 -17.97 7.03
CA THR A 19 -18.26 -18.72 5.98
C THR A 19 -19.67 -18.19 5.76
N ALA A 20 -20.44 -17.93 6.83
CA ALA A 20 -21.78 -17.36 6.73
C ALA A 20 -21.76 -15.95 6.07
N LYS A 21 -20.80 -15.11 6.46
CA LYS A 21 -20.62 -13.78 5.87
C LYS A 21 -20.29 -13.85 4.39
N ILE A 22 -19.35 -14.70 4.00
CA ILE A 22 -18.95 -14.92 2.59
C ILE A 22 -20.15 -15.36 1.76
N ALA A 23 -20.97 -16.30 2.26
CA ALA A 23 -22.17 -16.76 1.57
C ALA A 23 -23.14 -15.60 1.31
N ALA A 24 -23.40 -14.77 2.32
CA ALA A 24 -24.28 -13.60 2.17
C ALA A 24 -23.70 -12.55 1.20
N MET A 25 -22.39 -12.33 1.24
CA MET A 25 -21.73 -11.40 0.31
C MET A 25 -21.80 -11.88 -1.14
N LYS A 26 -21.67 -13.18 -1.38
CA LYS A 26 -21.82 -13.75 -2.72
C LYS A 26 -23.24 -13.56 -3.26
N GLU A 27 -24.28 -13.63 -2.42
CA GLU A 27 -25.66 -13.30 -2.84
C GLU A 27 -25.83 -11.81 -3.15
N ALA A 28 -25.29 -10.92 -2.33
CA ALA A 28 -25.28 -9.48 -2.60
C ALA A 28 -24.52 -9.17 -3.92
N GLN A 29 -23.41 -9.85 -4.18
CA GLN A 29 -22.64 -9.69 -5.42
C GLN A 29 -23.44 -10.13 -6.66
N LYS A 30 -24.20 -11.22 -6.59
CA LYS A 30 -25.08 -11.65 -7.70
C LYS A 30 -26.11 -10.59 -8.05
N ILE A 31 -26.69 -9.91 -7.05
CA ILE A 31 -27.59 -8.79 -7.28
C ILE A 31 -26.84 -7.64 -7.94
N PHE A 32 -25.66 -7.28 -7.41
CA PHE A 32 -24.85 -6.18 -7.92
C PHE A 32 -24.35 -6.42 -9.36
N ALA A 33 -24.10 -7.68 -9.74
CA ALA A 33 -23.69 -8.07 -11.08
C ALA A 33 -24.71 -7.66 -12.16
N THR A 34 -26.00 -7.51 -11.79
CA THR A 34 -27.07 -7.12 -12.73
C THR A 34 -27.17 -5.60 -12.95
N PHE A 35 -26.38 -4.80 -12.23
CA PHE A 35 -26.49 -3.34 -12.28
C PHE A 35 -25.96 -2.79 -13.60
N THR A 36 -26.62 -1.71 -14.05
CA THR A 36 -26.20 -0.96 -15.23
C THR A 36 -24.98 -0.08 -14.96
N GLN A 37 -24.30 0.36 -16.01
CA GLN A 37 -23.16 1.28 -15.87
C GLN A 37 -23.53 2.55 -15.11
N GLU A 38 -24.72 3.11 -15.38
CA GLU A 38 -25.19 4.32 -14.71
C GLU A 38 -25.37 4.13 -13.19
N GLN A 39 -25.95 3.00 -12.78
CA GLN A 39 -26.11 2.66 -11.36
C GLN A 39 -24.75 2.49 -10.69
N VAL A 40 -23.81 1.79 -11.34
CA VAL A 40 -22.44 1.59 -10.84
C VAL A 40 -21.70 2.91 -10.72
N ASP A 41 -21.81 3.79 -11.72
CA ASP A 41 -21.13 5.10 -11.73
C ASP A 41 -21.66 6.02 -10.63
N LYS A 42 -22.99 5.99 -10.38
CA LYS A 42 -23.61 6.71 -9.25
C LYS A 42 -23.04 6.24 -7.89
N ILE A 43 -22.98 4.91 -7.69
CA ILE A 43 -22.45 4.31 -6.47
C ILE A 43 -20.97 4.64 -6.31
N PHE A 44 -20.18 4.46 -7.36
CA PHE A 44 -18.74 4.75 -7.34
C PHE A 44 -18.44 6.21 -6.97
N LYS A 45 -19.22 7.15 -7.54
CA LYS A 45 -19.11 8.59 -7.23
C LYS A 45 -19.45 8.88 -5.77
N ALA A 46 -20.56 8.35 -5.27
CA ALA A 46 -21.01 8.58 -3.89
C ALA A 46 -19.98 8.04 -2.89
N ALA A 47 -19.51 6.82 -3.09
CA ALA A 47 -18.50 6.17 -2.26
C ALA A 47 -17.17 6.94 -2.25
N ALA A 48 -16.66 7.34 -3.41
CA ALA A 48 -15.43 8.13 -3.52
C ALA A 48 -15.55 9.50 -2.84
N THR A 49 -16.69 10.18 -3.03
CA THR A 49 -16.96 11.48 -2.39
C THR A 49 -17.00 11.38 -0.87
N ALA A 50 -17.63 10.33 -0.32
CA ALA A 50 -17.70 10.11 1.12
C ALA A 50 -16.31 9.81 1.70
N ALA A 51 -15.54 8.94 1.04
CA ALA A 51 -14.18 8.61 1.43
C ALA A 51 -13.26 9.85 1.44
N ASP A 52 -13.38 10.72 0.42
CA ASP A 52 -12.60 11.96 0.35
C ASP A 52 -12.98 12.94 1.47
N LYS A 53 -14.26 13.10 1.77
CA LYS A 53 -14.73 13.91 2.90
C LYS A 53 -14.19 13.41 4.24
N ALA A 54 -14.06 12.10 4.41
CA ALA A 54 -13.55 11.46 5.63
C ALA A 54 -12.01 11.38 5.68
N ARG A 55 -11.26 11.90 4.68
CA ARG A 55 -9.80 11.74 4.57
C ARG A 55 -9.02 12.23 5.79
N ILE A 56 -9.49 13.30 6.46
CA ILE A 56 -8.80 13.86 7.63
C ILE A 56 -9.00 13.00 8.88
N PRO A 57 -10.24 12.70 9.34
CA PRO A 57 -10.43 11.82 10.51
C PRO A 57 -9.78 10.45 10.28
N LEU A 58 -9.95 9.82 9.14
CA LEU A 58 -9.32 8.52 8.84
C LEU A 58 -7.77 8.57 8.89
N ALA A 59 -7.14 9.69 8.52
CA ALA A 59 -5.70 9.85 8.64
C ALA A 59 -5.25 9.95 10.09
N LYS A 60 -6.00 10.67 10.93
CA LYS A 60 -5.75 10.77 12.38
C LYS A 60 -5.87 9.40 13.04
N ASP A 61 -6.96 8.68 12.79
CA ASP A 61 -7.20 7.34 13.33
C ASP A 61 -6.08 6.36 12.94
N ALA A 62 -5.60 6.44 11.69
CA ALA A 62 -4.51 5.60 11.21
C ALA A 62 -3.19 5.86 11.95
N VAL A 63 -2.83 7.12 12.19
CA VAL A 63 -1.60 7.47 12.95
C VAL A 63 -1.77 7.10 14.42
N GLU A 64 -2.92 7.38 15.02
CA GLU A 64 -3.20 7.07 16.43
C GLU A 64 -3.14 5.56 16.70
N GLU A 65 -3.76 4.74 15.84
CA GLU A 65 -3.81 3.29 16.03
C GLU A 65 -2.46 2.62 15.75
N THR A 66 -1.74 3.08 14.71
CA THR A 66 -0.49 2.41 14.27
C THR A 66 0.77 2.97 14.89
N GLY A 67 0.76 4.21 15.36
CA GLY A 67 1.95 4.95 15.78
C GLY A 67 2.92 5.25 14.64
N MET A 68 2.47 5.22 13.38
CA MET A 68 3.32 5.29 12.18
C MET A 68 2.92 6.45 11.28
N GLY A 69 3.93 7.14 10.73
CA GLY A 69 3.75 8.14 9.69
C GLY A 69 3.32 9.52 10.18
N ILE A 70 2.75 10.29 9.28
CA ILE A 70 2.40 11.70 9.45
C ILE A 70 0.94 11.90 9.03
N VAL A 71 0.13 12.57 9.87
CA VAL A 71 -1.31 12.78 9.60
C VAL A 71 -1.53 13.51 8.28
N GLU A 72 -0.80 14.60 8.04
CA GLU A 72 -0.92 15.43 6.85
C GLU A 72 -0.66 14.62 5.56
N ASP A 73 0.35 13.78 5.59
CA ASP A 73 0.69 12.92 4.44
C ASP A 73 -0.32 11.79 4.24
N LYS A 74 -0.87 11.24 5.33
CA LYS A 74 -1.97 10.25 5.23
C LYS A 74 -3.27 10.88 4.71
N VAL A 75 -3.52 12.16 4.98
CA VAL A 75 -4.63 12.90 4.36
C VAL A 75 -4.45 12.94 2.84
N ILE A 76 -3.23 13.22 2.36
CA ILE A 76 -2.89 13.21 0.92
C ILE A 76 -3.09 11.80 0.33
N LYS A 77 -2.65 10.75 1.03
CA LYS A 77 -2.84 9.35 0.59
C LYS A 77 -4.32 8.98 0.48
N ASN A 78 -5.13 9.36 1.47
CA ASN A 78 -6.58 9.10 1.45
C ASN A 78 -7.26 9.88 0.31
N HIS A 79 -6.88 11.14 0.12
CA HIS A 79 -7.35 11.97 -0.99
C HIS A 79 -7.00 11.34 -2.35
N TYR A 80 -5.77 10.87 -2.51
CA TYR A 80 -5.34 10.18 -3.73
C TYR A 80 -6.17 8.91 -3.96
N ALA A 81 -6.35 8.09 -2.94
CA ALA A 81 -7.10 6.84 -3.02
C ALA A 81 -8.59 7.05 -3.35
N ALA A 82 -9.18 8.18 -2.94
CA ALA A 82 -10.56 8.53 -3.22
C ALA A 82 -10.71 9.35 -4.51
N GLU A 83 -10.24 10.59 -4.52
CA GLU A 83 -10.49 11.57 -5.59
C GLU A 83 -9.73 11.25 -6.89
N TYR A 84 -8.42 10.95 -6.79
CA TYR A 84 -7.62 10.66 -7.98
C TYR A 84 -8.02 9.34 -8.63
N VAL A 85 -8.28 8.30 -7.81
CA VAL A 85 -8.77 7.01 -8.31
C VAL A 85 -10.14 7.18 -8.96
N TYR A 86 -11.06 7.93 -8.34
CA TYR A 86 -12.34 8.24 -8.97
C TYR A 86 -12.17 8.93 -10.32
N ASN A 87 -11.36 9.99 -10.38
CA ASN A 87 -11.14 10.74 -11.60
C ASN A 87 -10.49 9.91 -12.71
N ALA A 88 -9.58 8.99 -12.36
CA ALA A 88 -8.95 8.09 -13.32
C ALA A 88 -9.95 7.09 -13.94
N TYR A 89 -10.92 6.60 -13.16
CA TYR A 89 -11.78 5.50 -13.60
C TYR A 89 -13.26 5.85 -13.79
N LYS A 90 -13.70 7.08 -13.49
CA LYS A 90 -15.12 7.49 -13.61
C LYS A 90 -15.71 7.23 -14.98
N ASN A 91 -14.92 7.38 -16.04
CA ASN A 91 -15.35 7.19 -17.44
C ASN A 91 -15.06 5.79 -17.98
N THR A 92 -14.44 4.91 -17.20
CA THR A 92 -14.13 3.54 -17.63
C THR A 92 -15.39 2.70 -17.67
N ARG A 93 -15.66 2.09 -18.82
CA ARG A 93 -16.78 1.15 -18.97
C ARG A 93 -16.43 -0.19 -18.32
N THR A 94 -17.30 -0.64 -17.42
CA THR A 94 -17.13 -1.87 -16.64
C THR A 94 -18.35 -2.77 -16.66
N CYS A 95 -19.35 -2.45 -17.51
CA CYS A 95 -20.58 -3.19 -17.64
C CYS A 95 -20.90 -3.45 -19.12
N GLY A 96 -21.25 -4.69 -19.44
CA GLY A 96 -21.68 -5.11 -20.77
C GLY A 96 -20.58 -5.02 -21.82
N VAL A 97 -20.94 -4.82 -23.07
CA VAL A 97 -19.98 -4.75 -24.19
C VAL A 97 -19.12 -3.49 -24.08
N ILE A 98 -17.82 -3.67 -23.92
CA ILE A 98 -16.83 -2.57 -23.77
C ILE A 98 -16.08 -2.27 -25.08
N GLU A 99 -16.00 -3.25 -25.98
CA GLU A 99 -15.35 -3.13 -27.28
C GLU A 99 -16.01 -4.09 -28.27
N GLU A 100 -16.16 -3.68 -29.52
CA GLU A 100 -16.66 -4.53 -30.62
C GLU A 100 -15.73 -4.36 -31.82
N ASP A 101 -15.14 -5.48 -32.25
CA ASP A 101 -14.37 -5.58 -33.49
C ASP A 101 -15.21 -6.26 -34.55
N THR A 102 -15.81 -5.46 -35.44
CA THR A 102 -16.68 -5.93 -36.50
C THR A 102 -15.94 -6.67 -37.61
N ALA A 103 -14.62 -6.41 -37.78
CA ALA A 103 -13.81 -7.07 -38.81
C ALA A 103 -13.54 -8.53 -38.46
N TYR A 104 -13.39 -8.84 -37.18
CA TYR A 104 -13.18 -10.21 -36.69
C TYR A 104 -14.40 -10.82 -36.00
N GLY A 105 -15.51 -10.08 -35.88
CA GLY A 105 -16.72 -10.56 -35.21
C GLY A 105 -16.56 -10.78 -33.71
N ILE A 106 -15.64 -10.03 -33.04
CA ILE A 106 -15.28 -10.19 -31.62
C ILE A 106 -15.96 -9.09 -30.80
N LYS A 107 -16.56 -9.48 -29.68
CA LYS A 107 -17.02 -8.54 -28.64
C LYS A 107 -16.30 -8.81 -27.33
N LYS A 108 -15.78 -7.75 -26.70
CA LYS A 108 -15.26 -7.79 -25.32
C LYS A 108 -16.37 -7.39 -24.37
N ILE A 109 -16.69 -8.25 -23.44
CA ILE A 109 -17.75 -8.03 -22.44
C ILE A 109 -17.10 -7.94 -21.06
N ALA A 110 -17.41 -6.87 -20.32
CA ALA A 110 -16.95 -6.71 -18.95
C ALA A 110 -17.92 -7.40 -17.99
N GLU A 111 -17.41 -8.39 -17.25
CA GLU A 111 -18.15 -9.12 -16.23
C GLU A 111 -17.43 -9.04 -14.88
N PRO A 112 -18.15 -9.02 -13.73
CA PRO A 112 -17.53 -9.10 -12.43
C PRO A 112 -16.88 -10.46 -12.20
N ILE A 113 -15.82 -10.50 -11.42
CA ILE A 113 -15.13 -11.76 -11.05
C ILE A 113 -15.88 -12.48 -9.92
N GLY A 114 -16.49 -11.73 -9.00
CA GLY A 114 -17.21 -12.28 -7.86
C GLY A 114 -16.80 -11.65 -6.53
N LEU A 115 -16.29 -12.46 -5.60
CA LEU A 115 -15.82 -12.01 -4.28
C LEU A 115 -14.30 -11.79 -4.31
N ILE A 116 -13.88 -10.58 -3.91
CA ILE A 116 -12.48 -10.20 -3.76
C ILE A 116 -12.06 -10.40 -2.29
N ALA A 117 -10.97 -11.14 -2.04
CA ALA A 117 -10.26 -11.11 -0.76
C ALA A 117 -9.24 -9.96 -0.76
N ALA A 118 -9.38 -9.01 0.14
CA ALA A 118 -8.49 -7.87 0.24
C ALA A 118 -7.66 -7.91 1.51
N VAL A 119 -6.36 -8.18 1.40
CA VAL A 119 -5.42 -8.09 2.52
C VAL A 119 -4.86 -6.67 2.58
N ILE A 120 -4.97 -6.04 3.76
CA ILE A 120 -4.62 -4.63 3.98
C ILE A 120 -3.40 -4.52 4.92
N PRO A 121 -2.37 -3.72 4.55
CA PRO A 121 -1.16 -3.55 5.35
C PRO A 121 -1.35 -2.53 6.48
N THR A 122 -0.41 -2.50 7.45
CA THR A 122 -0.37 -1.46 8.50
C THR A 122 0.12 -0.11 8.00
N THR A 123 0.94 -0.10 6.96
CA THR A 123 1.60 1.12 6.47
C THR A 123 0.65 2.10 5.81
N ASN A 124 -0.38 1.58 5.12
CA ASN A 124 -1.35 2.37 4.36
C ASN A 124 -2.77 1.82 4.56
N PRO A 125 -3.27 1.73 5.82
CA PRO A 125 -4.48 0.97 6.11
C PRO A 125 -5.73 1.60 5.48
N THR A 126 -5.97 2.87 5.70
CA THR A 126 -7.16 3.58 5.25
C THR A 126 -7.18 3.80 3.74
N SER A 127 -6.09 4.31 3.17
CA SER A 127 -5.99 4.55 1.72
C SER A 127 -6.09 3.26 0.91
N THR A 128 -5.50 2.15 1.38
CA THR A 128 -5.61 0.85 0.71
C THR A 128 -7.03 0.29 0.79
N ALA A 129 -7.71 0.43 1.93
CA ALA A 129 -9.11 0.03 2.07
C ALA A 129 -10.01 0.84 1.14
N ILE A 130 -9.86 2.17 1.09
CA ILE A 130 -10.59 3.07 0.18
C ILE A 130 -10.36 2.63 -1.27
N PHE A 131 -9.10 2.54 -1.70
CA PHE A 131 -8.78 2.17 -3.08
C PHE A 131 -9.40 0.84 -3.49
N LYS A 132 -9.20 -0.22 -2.70
CA LYS A 132 -9.67 -1.57 -3.05
C LYS A 132 -11.19 -1.67 -3.06
N THR A 133 -11.88 -1.02 -2.12
CA THR A 133 -13.35 -1.00 -2.10
C THR A 133 -13.93 -0.22 -3.27
N LEU A 134 -13.35 0.92 -3.63
CA LEU A 134 -13.78 1.70 -4.78
C LEU A 134 -13.65 0.91 -6.10
N ILE A 135 -12.52 0.23 -6.31
CA ILE A 135 -12.32 -0.59 -7.52
C ILE A 135 -13.28 -1.79 -7.53
N ALA A 136 -13.53 -2.42 -6.39
CA ALA A 136 -14.51 -3.50 -6.28
C ALA A 136 -15.92 -3.02 -6.67
N LEU A 137 -16.35 -1.87 -6.16
CA LEU A 137 -17.65 -1.28 -6.52
C LEU A 137 -17.73 -0.92 -8.00
N LYS A 138 -16.69 -0.28 -8.57
CA LYS A 138 -16.67 0.10 -9.99
C LYS A 138 -16.78 -1.10 -10.91
N THR A 139 -16.32 -2.27 -10.46
CA THR A 139 -16.30 -3.52 -11.25
C THR A 139 -17.39 -4.52 -10.84
N ARG A 140 -18.39 -4.10 -10.06
CA ARG A 140 -19.52 -4.91 -9.57
C ARG A 140 -19.12 -6.15 -8.78
N ASN A 141 -17.98 -6.11 -8.09
CA ASN A 141 -17.52 -7.19 -7.23
C ASN A 141 -17.91 -6.94 -5.77
N ALA A 142 -18.12 -8.02 -5.02
CA ALA A 142 -18.08 -7.95 -3.56
C ALA A 142 -16.63 -7.98 -3.07
N ILE A 143 -16.39 -7.40 -1.90
CA ILE A 143 -15.04 -7.36 -1.32
C ILE A 143 -15.06 -7.60 0.18
N ILE A 144 -14.26 -8.56 0.65
CA ILE A 144 -14.06 -8.82 2.07
C ILE A 144 -12.64 -8.44 2.47
N ILE A 145 -12.52 -7.60 3.49
CA ILE A 145 -11.27 -7.04 3.98
C ILE A 145 -10.72 -7.89 5.12
N SER A 146 -9.48 -8.32 5.00
CA SER A 146 -8.66 -8.81 6.10
C SER A 146 -7.70 -7.71 6.53
N PRO A 147 -8.02 -6.95 7.60
CA PRO A 147 -7.15 -5.88 8.08
C PRO A 147 -5.95 -6.45 8.82
N HIS A 148 -4.85 -5.73 8.85
CA HIS A 148 -3.73 -6.07 9.72
C HIS A 148 -4.13 -5.86 11.19
N PRO A 149 -3.78 -6.76 12.14
CA PRO A 149 -4.20 -6.66 13.55
C PRO A 149 -3.88 -5.31 14.22
N ARG A 150 -2.75 -4.68 13.86
CA ARG A 150 -2.32 -3.37 14.40
C ARG A 150 -2.95 -2.15 13.73
N ALA A 151 -3.82 -2.33 12.74
CA ALA A 151 -4.49 -1.26 12.01
C ALA A 151 -5.94 -1.63 11.69
N LYS A 152 -6.56 -2.49 12.51
CA LYS A 152 -7.88 -3.03 12.21
C LYS A 152 -8.98 -2.00 12.33
N LYS A 153 -8.93 -1.12 13.35
CA LYS A 153 -9.98 -0.14 13.62
C LYS A 153 -10.08 0.89 12.49
N CYS A 154 -8.98 1.54 12.15
CA CYS A 154 -8.95 2.54 11.09
C CYS A 154 -9.24 1.95 9.71
N THR A 155 -8.81 0.69 9.45
CA THR A 155 -9.13 -0.02 8.21
C THR A 155 -10.61 -0.30 8.09
N ILE A 156 -11.25 -0.81 9.16
CA ILE A 156 -12.68 -1.09 9.20
C ILE A 156 -13.49 0.20 9.08
N GLU A 157 -13.07 1.28 9.75
CA GLU A 157 -13.75 2.56 9.67
C GLU A 157 -13.72 3.13 8.24
N ALA A 158 -12.59 3.05 7.55
CA ALA A 158 -12.49 3.43 6.14
C ALA A 158 -13.44 2.61 5.25
N ALA A 159 -13.56 1.30 5.50
CA ALA A 159 -14.48 0.43 4.77
C ALA A 159 -15.96 0.74 5.05
N LYS A 160 -16.30 1.10 6.30
CA LYS A 160 -17.67 1.51 6.69
C LYS A 160 -18.10 2.77 5.97
N VAL A 161 -17.27 3.81 5.97
CA VAL A 161 -17.54 5.06 5.24
C VAL A 161 -17.88 4.81 3.78
N VAL A 162 -17.12 3.91 3.12
CA VAL A 162 -17.36 3.55 1.72
C VAL A 162 -18.65 2.73 1.58
N LEU A 163 -18.89 1.75 2.46
CA LEU A 163 -20.08 0.89 2.42
C LEU A 163 -21.36 1.70 2.62
N GLU A 164 -21.42 2.55 3.65
CA GLU A 164 -22.60 3.36 3.97
C GLU A 164 -23.00 4.25 2.78
N ALA A 165 -22.03 4.97 2.20
CA ALA A 165 -22.28 5.80 1.04
C ALA A 165 -22.67 5.01 -0.21
N ALA A 166 -22.10 3.81 -0.40
CA ALA A 166 -22.46 2.93 -1.50
C ALA A 166 -23.90 2.42 -1.37
N VAL A 167 -24.30 1.98 -0.17
CA VAL A 167 -25.67 1.49 0.12
C VAL A 167 -26.70 2.61 -0.02
N GLU A 168 -26.39 3.81 0.50
CA GLU A 168 -27.24 4.99 0.35
C GLU A 168 -27.44 5.37 -1.13
N ALA A 169 -26.41 5.14 -1.96
CA ALA A 169 -26.48 5.36 -3.42
C ALA A 169 -27.19 4.24 -4.17
N GLY A 170 -27.53 3.12 -3.51
CA GLY A 170 -28.31 2.00 -4.02
C GLY A 170 -27.54 0.68 -4.20
N ALA A 171 -26.31 0.55 -3.69
CA ALA A 171 -25.60 -0.72 -3.69
C ALA A 171 -26.29 -1.75 -2.76
N PRO A 172 -26.20 -3.05 -3.05
CA PRO A 172 -26.72 -4.07 -2.14
C PRO A 172 -26.06 -4.04 -0.77
N GLU A 173 -26.83 -4.19 0.30
CA GLU A 173 -26.27 -4.41 1.63
C GLU A 173 -25.35 -5.64 1.64
N GLY A 174 -24.23 -5.55 2.37
CA GLY A 174 -23.27 -6.64 2.46
C GLY A 174 -22.30 -6.76 1.29
N ILE A 175 -22.28 -5.81 0.34
CA ILE A 175 -21.32 -5.82 -0.78
C ILE A 175 -19.87 -5.61 -0.36
N ILE A 176 -19.65 -4.93 0.77
CA ILE A 176 -18.35 -4.78 1.44
C ILE A 176 -18.45 -5.43 2.82
N GLY A 177 -17.44 -6.22 3.18
CA GLY A 177 -17.34 -6.85 4.49
C GLY A 177 -15.90 -6.84 5.01
N TRP A 178 -15.71 -7.24 6.26
CA TRP A 178 -14.40 -7.31 6.91
C TRP A 178 -14.37 -8.39 7.99
N ILE A 179 -13.15 -8.76 8.40
CA ILE A 179 -12.88 -9.60 9.57
C ILE A 179 -12.71 -8.67 10.77
N ASP A 180 -13.54 -8.82 11.81
CA ASP A 180 -13.49 -7.96 13.01
C ASP A 180 -12.34 -8.32 13.94
N VAL A 181 -11.98 -9.61 14.02
CA VAL A 181 -10.84 -10.10 14.79
C VAL A 181 -9.89 -10.85 13.86
N PRO A 182 -8.99 -10.12 13.15
CA PRO A 182 -8.13 -10.72 12.15
C PRO A 182 -7.13 -11.70 12.77
N SER A 183 -7.04 -12.87 12.16
CA SER A 183 -6.04 -13.90 12.43
C SER A 183 -5.46 -14.42 11.12
N LEU A 184 -4.33 -15.12 11.19
CA LEU A 184 -3.73 -15.74 10.02
C LEU A 184 -4.65 -16.81 9.41
N ASP A 185 -5.34 -17.59 10.27
CA ASP A 185 -6.24 -18.65 9.82
C ASP A 185 -7.46 -18.09 9.08
N LEU A 186 -8.10 -17.05 9.61
CA LEU A 186 -9.21 -16.38 8.94
C LEU A 186 -8.77 -15.70 7.64
N THR A 187 -7.58 -15.09 7.61
CA THR A 187 -7.02 -14.50 6.39
C THR A 187 -6.78 -15.58 5.32
N ASN A 188 -6.21 -16.73 5.71
CA ASN A 188 -6.01 -17.84 4.80
C ASN A 188 -7.34 -18.45 4.32
N GLN A 189 -8.36 -18.50 5.18
CA GLN A 189 -9.71 -18.96 4.80
C GLN A 189 -10.32 -18.02 3.77
N VAL A 190 -10.30 -16.69 4.00
CA VAL A 190 -10.80 -15.72 3.02
C VAL A 190 -10.12 -15.90 1.67
N MET A 191 -8.80 -16.05 1.64
CA MET A 191 -8.05 -16.25 0.40
C MET A 191 -8.48 -17.53 -0.33
N ARG A 192 -8.78 -18.62 0.39
CA ARG A 192 -9.27 -19.86 -0.23
C ARG A 192 -10.70 -19.78 -0.76
N GLU A 193 -11.59 -19.02 -0.10
CA GLU A 193 -13.01 -18.95 -0.42
C GLU A 193 -13.38 -17.83 -1.41
N ALA A 194 -12.50 -16.87 -1.62
CA ALA A 194 -12.67 -15.79 -2.60
C ALA A 194 -12.44 -16.27 -4.04
N ASP A 195 -12.87 -15.45 -5.00
CA ASP A 195 -12.70 -15.70 -6.42
C ASP A 195 -11.39 -15.08 -6.95
N ILE A 196 -10.94 -13.98 -6.34
CA ILE A 196 -9.64 -13.35 -6.60
C ILE A 196 -9.10 -12.72 -5.32
N ILE A 197 -7.78 -12.61 -5.21
CA ILE A 197 -7.08 -12.04 -4.07
C ILE A 197 -6.35 -10.75 -4.47
N LEU A 198 -6.57 -9.68 -3.71
CA LEU A 198 -5.78 -8.44 -3.76
C LEU A 198 -4.97 -8.33 -2.47
N ALA A 199 -3.75 -8.87 -2.46
CA ALA A 199 -2.89 -8.87 -1.28
C ALA A 199 -1.89 -7.72 -1.33
N THR A 200 -1.88 -6.88 -0.28
CA THR A 200 -0.81 -5.91 -0.04
C THR A 200 -0.22 -6.19 1.32
N GLY A 201 1.08 -6.51 1.37
CA GLY A 201 1.72 -6.89 2.63
C GLY A 201 3.16 -7.35 2.46
N GLY A 202 3.75 -7.85 3.54
CA GLY A 202 5.10 -8.40 3.52
C GLY A 202 5.24 -9.67 2.67
N PRO A 203 6.51 -10.12 2.40
CA PRO A 203 6.78 -11.24 1.49
C PRO A 203 6.02 -12.52 1.83
N GLY A 204 5.88 -12.83 3.12
CA GLY A 204 5.17 -14.03 3.58
C GLY A 204 3.69 -14.02 3.22
N MET A 205 3.03 -12.86 3.32
CA MET A 205 1.61 -12.71 2.97
C MET A 205 1.40 -12.79 1.45
N VAL A 206 2.27 -12.18 0.66
CA VAL A 206 2.23 -12.25 -0.81
C VAL A 206 2.45 -13.69 -1.27
N LYS A 207 3.41 -14.40 -0.67
CA LYS A 207 3.65 -15.82 -0.94
C LYS A 207 2.42 -16.67 -0.59
N ALA A 208 1.77 -16.42 0.54
CA ALA A 208 0.54 -17.12 0.93
C ALA A 208 -0.59 -16.87 -0.08
N ALA A 209 -0.76 -15.63 -0.57
CA ALA A 209 -1.75 -15.31 -1.58
C ALA A 209 -1.52 -16.08 -2.89
N TYR A 210 -0.30 -16.10 -3.41
CA TYR A 210 0.03 -16.87 -4.64
C TYR A 210 -0.06 -18.38 -4.44
N SER A 211 0.15 -18.88 -3.21
CA SER A 211 0.07 -20.30 -2.90
C SER A 211 -1.35 -20.78 -2.56
N SER A 212 -2.34 -19.89 -2.55
CA SER A 212 -3.73 -20.22 -2.17
C SER A 212 -4.48 -21.06 -3.20
N GLY A 213 -3.97 -21.15 -4.42
CA GLY A 213 -4.65 -21.80 -5.55
C GLY A 213 -5.71 -20.93 -6.22
N LYS A 214 -5.80 -19.65 -5.86
CA LYS A 214 -6.70 -18.66 -6.45
C LYS A 214 -5.93 -17.63 -7.28
N PRO A 215 -6.56 -16.99 -8.28
CA PRO A 215 -5.97 -15.83 -8.92
C PRO A 215 -5.62 -14.77 -7.87
N ALA A 216 -4.39 -14.26 -7.90
CA ALA A 216 -3.91 -13.29 -6.93
C ALA A 216 -3.11 -12.17 -7.58
N LEU A 217 -3.35 -10.95 -7.13
CA LEU A 217 -2.53 -9.77 -7.40
C LEU A 217 -1.85 -9.38 -6.09
N GLY A 218 -0.60 -9.79 -5.96
CA GLY A 218 0.22 -9.56 -4.77
C GLY A 218 1.12 -8.34 -4.94
N VAL A 219 1.10 -7.46 -3.94
CA VAL A 219 2.00 -6.30 -3.84
C VAL A 219 2.84 -6.47 -2.59
N GLY A 220 4.11 -6.73 -2.81
CA GLY A 220 5.13 -6.94 -1.78
C GLY A 220 6.02 -5.72 -1.55
N PRO A 221 7.20 -5.92 -0.93
CA PRO A 221 8.19 -4.88 -0.73
C PRO A 221 8.63 -4.24 -2.04
N GLY A 222 8.87 -2.93 -2.02
CA GLY A 222 9.44 -2.18 -3.12
C GLY A 222 10.89 -1.79 -2.81
N ASN A 223 11.79 -1.96 -3.77
CA ASN A 223 13.18 -1.51 -3.65
C ASN A 223 13.50 -0.55 -4.79
N THR A 224 12.90 0.64 -4.76
CA THR A 224 12.99 1.63 -5.83
C THR A 224 14.35 2.31 -5.82
N PRO A 225 15.22 2.11 -6.85
CA PRO A 225 16.48 2.81 -6.97
C PRO A 225 16.33 4.06 -7.83
N VAL A 226 17.27 5.03 -7.68
CA VAL A 226 17.37 6.20 -8.54
C VAL A 226 18.82 6.43 -8.96
N ILE A 227 19.03 6.91 -10.19
CA ILE A 227 20.33 7.36 -10.67
C ILE A 227 20.35 8.88 -10.78
N ILE A 228 21.45 9.50 -10.31
CA ILE A 228 21.77 10.90 -10.60
C ILE A 228 23.02 10.90 -11.47
N ASP A 229 22.85 11.21 -12.75
CA ASP A 229 23.94 11.32 -13.72
C ASP A 229 24.39 12.78 -13.88
N ASP A 230 25.42 13.01 -14.70
CA ASP A 230 26.03 14.31 -14.90
C ASP A 230 25.18 15.30 -15.72
N SER A 231 24.09 14.84 -16.33
CA SER A 231 23.10 15.67 -17.02
C SER A 231 22.01 16.19 -16.09
N ALA A 232 21.93 15.68 -14.84
CA ALA A 232 20.86 15.98 -13.91
C ALA A 232 20.94 17.42 -13.35
N ASP A 233 19.78 18.06 -13.17
CA ASP A 233 19.67 19.18 -12.23
C ASP A 233 19.76 18.64 -10.79
N ILE A 234 20.94 18.77 -10.19
CA ILE A 234 21.25 18.22 -8.87
C ILE A 234 20.31 18.76 -7.80
N ARG A 235 19.95 20.05 -7.85
CA ARG A 235 19.05 20.65 -6.86
C ARG A 235 17.65 20.06 -6.95
N LEU A 236 17.12 19.92 -8.15
CA LEU A 236 15.81 19.33 -8.40
C LEU A 236 15.81 17.85 -8.00
N ALA A 237 16.81 17.08 -8.43
CA ALA A 237 16.94 15.65 -8.15
C ALA A 237 16.98 15.37 -6.64
N VAL A 238 17.90 16.02 -5.91
CA VAL A 238 18.02 15.85 -4.45
C VAL A 238 16.78 16.30 -3.71
N ASN A 239 16.18 17.43 -4.12
CA ASN A 239 14.92 17.89 -3.51
C ASN A 239 13.79 16.87 -3.70
N SER A 240 13.63 16.34 -4.90
CA SER A 240 12.59 15.35 -5.22
C SER A 240 12.77 14.06 -4.42
N ILE A 241 14.02 13.55 -4.31
CA ILE A 241 14.34 12.38 -3.50
C ILE A 241 14.02 12.62 -2.03
N ILE A 242 14.38 13.78 -1.47
CA ILE A 242 14.08 14.11 -0.07
C ILE A 242 12.58 14.16 0.16
N HIS A 243 11.80 14.82 -0.71
CA HIS A 243 10.36 14.88 -0.59
C HIS A 243 9.71 13.50 -0.65
N SER A 244 10.13 12.66 -1.58
CA SER A 244 9.64 11.31 -1.73
C SER A 244 10.01 10.44 -0.51
N LYS A 245 11.27 10.49 -0.06
CA LYS A 245 11.77 9.66 1.03
C LYS A 245 11.28 10.09 2.41
N THR A 246 10.88 11.33 2.59
CA THR A 246 10.32 11.83 3.86
C THR A 246 8.80 11.82 3.91
N PHE A 247 8.12 11.67 2.77
CA PHE A 247 6.67 11.58 2.71
C PHE A 247 6.18 10.40 3.56
N ASP A 248 5.30 10.68 4.50
CA ASP A 248 4.78 9.75 5.49
C ASP A 248 5.90 8.95 6.20
N ASN A 249 7.01 9.61 6.51
CA ASN A 249 8.24 9.02 7.05
C ASN A 249 8.76 7.83 6.21
N GLY A 250 8.69 7.93 4.90
CA GLY A 250 9.23 6.92 3.97
C GLY A 250 8.46 5.61 3.91
N MET A 251 7.21 5.58 4.35
CA MET A 251 6.39 4.36 4.36
C MET A 251 5.78 4.00 3.01
N ILE A 252 5.89 4.83 1.99
CA ILE A 252 5.45 4.43 0.65
C ILE A 252 6.44 3.43 0.08
N CYS A 253 5.96 2.25 -0.32
CA CYS A 253 6.77 1.22 -0.99
C CYS A 253 7.36 1.69 -2.33
N ALA A 254 6.85 2.78 -2.90
CA ALA A 254 7.38 3.41 -4.11
C ALA A 254 8.45 4.48 -3.84
N SER A 255 8.76 4.80 -2.56
CA SER A 255 9.83 5.76 -2.23
C SER A 255 11.20 5.18 -2.52
N GLU A 256 12.15 6.04 -2.85
CA GLU A 256 13.52 5.64 -3.14
C GLU A 256 14.16 4.93 -1.94
N GLN A 257 14.75 3.75 -2.18
CA GLN A 257 15.49 2.99 -1.19
C GLN A 257 17.00 3.21 -1.33
N SER A 258 17.43 3.58 -2.54
CA SER A 258 18.82 3.85 -2.85
C SER A 258 18.98 4.94 -3.91
N VAL A 259 20.12 5.63 -3.89
CA VAL A 259 20.55 6.55 -4.91
C VAL A 259 21.95 6.18 -5.40
N THR A 260 22.11 5.96 -6.70
CA THR A 260 23.40 5.73 -7.33
C THR A 260 23.83 7.00 -8.06
N VAL A 261 24.98 7.54 -7.69
CA VAL A 261 25.48 8.83 -8.19
C VAL A 261 26.76 8.62 -8.96
N LEU A 262 26.89 9.26 -10.15
CA LEU A 262 28.13 9.23 -10.92
C LEU A 262 29.26 9.92 -10.15
N GLU A 263 30.45 9.33 -10.21
CA GLU A 263 31.63 9.80 -9.47
C GLU A 263 31.97 11.25 -9.78
N SER A 264 31.80 11.68 -11.05
CA SER A 264 32.04 13.06 -11.54
C SER A 264 31.28 14.15 -10.77
N ILE A 265 30.09 13.83 -10.25
CA ILE A 265 29.20 14.76 -9.55
C ILE A 265 28.95 14.37 -8.09
N TYR A 266 29.49 13.26 -7.63
CA TYR A 266 29.21 12.66 -6.32
C TYR A 266 29.36 13.66 -5.17
N LYS A 267 30.46 14.41 -5.17
CA LYS A 267 30.71 15.41 -4.11
C LYS A 267 29.64 16.50 -4.08
N LYS A 268 29.22 17.00 -5.26
CA LYS A 268 28.19 18.05 -5.36
C LYS A 268 26.84 17.55 -4.88
N VAL A 269 26.47 16.32 -5.24
CA VAL A 269 25.21 15.69 -4.78
C VAL A 269 25.22 15.49 -3.26
N LYS A 270 26.33 15.01 -2.70
CA LYS A 270 26.49 14.85 -1.24
C LYS A 270 26.38 16.18 -0.51
N GLU A 271 27.02 17.24 -1.00
CA GLU A 271 26.93 18.59 -0.43
C GLU A 271 25.49 19.13 -0.47
N GLU A 272 24.73 18.86 -1.54
CA GLU A 272 23.33 19.28 -1.64
C GLU A 272 22.41 18.51 -0.67
N PHE A 273 22.62 17.21 -0.46
CA PHE A 273 21.90 16.45 0.57
C PHE A 273 22.20 17.00 1.99
N LEU A 274 23.48 17.28 2.30
CA LEU A 274 23.86 17.88 3.58
C LEU A 274 23.22 19.25 3.78
N TYR A 275 23.28 20.12 2.77
CA TYR A 275 22.67 21.46 2.80
C TYR A 275 21.18 21.40 3.09
N ARG A 276 20.48 20.37 2.61
CA ARG A 276 19.03 20.19 2.81
C ARG A 276 18.66 19.46 4.09
N GLY A 277 19.61 19.17 4.98
CA GLY A 277 19.34 18.59 6.30
C GLY A 277 19.35 17.06 6.33
N CYS A 278 19.97 16.39 5.38
CA CYS A 278 20.27 14.97 5.47
C CYS A 278 21.57 14.74 6.27
N TYR A 279 21.67 13.58 6.91
CA TYR A 279 22.84 13.20 7.72
C TYR A 279 23.55 12.00 7.10
N PHE A 280 24.83 12.14 6.80
CA PHE A 280 25.66 11.03 6.32
C PHE A 280 26.29 10.32 7.51
N LEU A 281 26.00 9.05 7.63
CA LEU A 281 26.49 8.18 8.70
C LEU A 281 28.00 7.98 8.58
N LYS A 282 28.73 8.14 9.68
CA LYS A 282 30.14 7.75 9.76
C LYS A 282 30.26 6.23 9.79
N PRO A 283 31.44 5.64 9.54
CA PRO A 283 31.60 4.19 9.48
C PRO A 283 31.08 3.43 10.70
N ASP A 284 31.37 3.93 11.90
CA ASP A 284 30.89 3.35 13.16
C ASP A 284 29.38 3.53 13.39
N GLU A 285 28.84 4.64 12.94
CA GLU A 285 27.40 4.94 12.98
C GLU A 285 26.63 4.08 11.95
N LEU A 286 27.20 3.85 10.78
CA LEU A 286 26.65 3.02 9.73
C LEU A 286 26.42 1.58 10.23
N GLU A 287 27.41 1.00 10.93
CA GLU A 287 27.30 -0.34 11.51
C GLU A 287 26.19 -0.44 12.58
N LYS A 288 25.99 0.61 13.36
CA LYS A 288 24.90 0.66 14.34
C LYS A 288 23.53 0.73 13.67
N VAL A 289 23.42 1.53 12.62
CA VAL A 289 22.17 1.68 11.87
C VAL A 289 21.85 0.39 11.09
N ARG A 290 22.84 -0.30 10.49
CA ARG A 290 22.64 -1.64 9.87
C ARG A 290 21.93 -2.60 10.81
N LYS A 291 22.45 -2.78 12.02
CA LYS A 291 21.88 -3.64 13.06
C LYS A 291 20.51 -3.19 13.56
N THR A 292 20.13 -1.94 13.29
CA THR A 292 18.81 -1.39 13.64
C THR A 292 17.81 -1.55 12.52
N VAL A 293 18.24 -1.47 11.25
CA VAL A 293 17.38 -1.58 10.07
C VAL A 293 16.86 -3.00 9.90
N LEU A 294 17.74 -4.00 9.97
CA LEU A 294 17.37 -5.40 9.91
C LEU A 294 17.66 -6.11 11.24
N ILE A 295 16.71 -6.96 11.67
CA ILE A 295 16.86 -7.84 12.82
C ILE A 295 16.62 -9.26 12.34
N ASN A 296 17.64 -10.13 12.49
CA ASN A 296 17.58 -11.52 12.01
C ASN A 296 17.18 -11.66 10.54
N GLY A 297 17.69 -10.77 9.68
CA GLY A 297 17.41 -10.77 8.24
C GLY A 297 16.04 -10.23 7.84
N ALA A 298 15.25 -9.70 8.77
CA ALA A 298 13.94 -9.11 8.50
C ALA A 298 13.92 -7.62 8.88
N LEU A 299 13.12 -6.84 8.15
CA LEU A 299 12.92 -5.42 8.45
C LEU A 299 12.43 -5.23 9.89
N ASN A 300 13.12 -4.38 10.64
CA ASN A 300 12.72 -4.02 11.98
C ASN A 300 11.41 -3.22 11.98
N ALA A 301 10.33 -3.84 12.41
CA ALA A 301 9.02 -3.21 12.44
C ALA A 301 8.94 -1.94 13.31
N LYS A 302 9.91 -1.72 14.21
CA LYS A 302 9.93 -0.54 15.09
C LYS A 302 10.41 0.74 14.39
N ILE A 303 11.16 0.63 13.28
CA ILE A 303 11.61 1.80 12.53
C ILE A 303 10.63 2.24 11.45
N VAL A 304 9.67 1.37 11.09
CA VAL A 304 8.71 1.65 10.02
C VAL A 304 7.90 2.88 10.34
N GLY A 305 7.93 3.87 9.45
CA GLY A 305 7.20 5.11 9.59
C GLY A 305 7.69 6.05 10.71
N GLN A 306 8.88 5.80 11.26
CA GLN A 306 9.49 6.66 12.28
C GLN A 306 10.36 7.75 11.66
N LYS A 307 10.57 8.86 12.38
CA LYS A 307 11.46 9.95 11.95
C LYS A 307 12.92 9.48 11.95
N ALA A 308 13.75 10.10 11.10
CA ALA A 308 15.19 9.81 11.05
C ALA A 308 15.89 9.94 12.39
N ALA A 309 15.58 11.00 13.17
CA ALA A 309 16.16 11.20 14.50
C ALA A 309 15.79 10.09 15.49
N THR A 310 14.54 9.59 15.46
CA THR A 310 14.09 8.47 16.30
C THR A 310 14.83 7.18 15.95
N ILE A 311 15.05 6.93 14.65
CA ILE A 311 15.81 5.74 14.19
C ILE A 311 17.28 5.85 14.62
N ALA A 312 17.88 7.04 14.51
CA ALA A 312 19.24 7.30 14.97
C ALA A 312 19.37 7.05 16.49
N GLU A 313 18.41 7.52 17.29
CA GLU A 313 18.35 7.27 18.73
C GLU A 313 18.28 5.78 19.05
N MET A 314 17.41 5.03 18.36
CA MET A 314 17.32 3.55 18.50
C MET A 314 18.65 2.86 18.17
N ALA A 315 19.43 3.41 17.23
CA ALA A 315 20.74 2.91 16.85
C ALA A 315 21.87 3.37 17.78
N GLY A 316 21.59 4.27 18.74
CA GLY A 316 22.61 4.87 19.58
C GLY A 316 23.53 5.82 18.81
N VAL A 317 22.97 6.57 17.85
CA VAL A 317 23.66 7.57 17.02
C VAL A 317 23.06 8.94 17.31
N ALA A 318 23.91 9.92 17.61
CA ALA A 318 23.47 11.29 17.86
C ALA A 318 23.40 12.08 16.54
N VAL A 319 22.24 12.60 16.21
CA VAL A 319 22.02 13.43 15.02
C VAL A 319 21.21 14.69 15.41
N PRO A 320 21.25 15.78 14.62
CA PRO A 320 20.35 16.91 14.81
C PRO A 320 18.87 16.47 14.79
N PRO A 321 18.02 17.02 15.68
CA PRO A 321 16.60 16.62 15.76
C PRO A 321 15.81 16.81 14.46
N GLU A 322 16.22 17.79 13.64
CA GLU A 322 15.63 18.15 12.36
C GLU A 322 16.15 17.29 11.19
N THR A 323 16.99 16.29 11.45
CA THR A 323 17.53 15.39 10.41
C THR A 323 16.41 14.75 9.62
N LYS A 324 16.44 14.96 8.30
CA LYS A 324 15.41 14.47 7.39
C LYS A 324 15.60 13.01 6.98
N ILE A 325 16.82 12.63 6.62
CA ILE A 325 17.18 11.31 6.14
C ILE A 325 18.54 10.92 6.72
N LEU A 326 18.66 9.66 7.14
CA LEU A 326 19.95 9.02 7.43
C LEU A 326 20.48 8.39 6.15
N ILE A 327 21.65 8.82 5.67
CA ILE A 327 22.25 8.32 4.44
C ILE A 327 23.46 7.45 4.78
N GLY A 328 23.44 6.19 4.34
CA GLY A 328 24.58 5.29 4.37
C GLY A 328 25.31 5.28 3.03
N GLU A 329 26.59 5.65 3.01
CA GLU A 329 27.46 5.42 1.86
C GLU A 329 27.89 3.96 1.88
N VAL A 330 27.41 3.17 0.93
CA VAL A 330 27.62 1.70 0.85
C VAL A 330 28.12 1.32 -0.54
N GLU A 331 28.86 0.22 -0.64
CA GLU A 331 29.46 -0.26 -1.89
C GLU A 331 28.70 -1.48 -2.43
N SER A 332 28.34 -2.40 -1.54
CA SER A 332 27.67 -3.64 -1.90
C SER A 332 26.19 -3.40 -2.22
N VAL A 333 25.73 -3.98 -3.32
CA VAL A 333 24.34 -4.10 -3.74
C VAL A 333 23.79 -5.50 -3.49
N ASP A 334 24.56 -6.38 -2.86
CA ASP A 334 24.17 -7.74 -2.52
C ASP A 334 23.11 -7.75 -1.43
N ILE A 335 22.26 -8.75 -1.45
CA ILE A 335 21.17 -8.92 -0.46
C ILE A 335 21.70 -9.11 0.98
N SER A 336 22.99 -9.40 1.17
CA SER A 336 23.62 -9.43 2.49
C SER A 336 23.89 -8.03 3.07
N GLU A 337 23.79 -6.96 2.27
CA GLU A 337 23.91 -5.58 2.74
C GLU A 337 22.55 -5.07 3.21
N GLU A 338 22.44 -4.71 4.48
CA GLU A 338 21.19 -4.28 5.09
C GLU A 338 20.61 -3.01 4.45
N PHE A 339 21.46 -2.11 3.95
CA PHE A 339 21.02 -0.92 3.23
C PHE A 339 20.50 -1.20 1.82
N ALA A 340 20.76 -2.38 1.26
CA ALA A 340 20.23 -2.78 -0.04
C ALA A 340 18.74 -3.19 0.00
N HIS A 341 18.16 -3.36 1.19
CA HIS A 341 16.77 -3.76 1.37
C HIS A 341 15.79 -2.57 1.40
N GLU A 342 14.49 -2.88 1.28
CA GLU A 342 13.41 -1.96 1.61
C GLU A 342 13.46 -1.59 3.10
N LYS A 343 13.35 -0.29 3.42
CA LYS A 343 13.50 0.20 4.79
C LYS A 343 12.22 0.83 5.37
N LEU A 344 11.25 1.20 4.55
CA LEU A 344 9.96 1.83 4.93
C LEU A 344 10.13 2.95 5.98
N SER A 345 11.20 3.73 5.82
CA SER A 345 11.65 4.74 6.78
C SER A 345 12.59 5.73 6.09
N PRO A 346 12.90 6.91 6.67
CA PRO A 346 13.81 7.88 6.10
C PRO A 346 15.30 7.47 6.28
N VAL A 347 15.62 6.26 5.82
CA VAL A 347 16.98 5.70 5.71
C VAL A 347 17.25 5.39 4.25
N LEU A 348 18.35 5.89 3.69
CA LEU A 348 18.69 5.82 2.27
C LEU A 348 20.10 5.26 2.06
N ALA A 349 20.25 4.33 1.11
CA ALA A 349 21.57 3.91 0.63
C ALA A 349 22.09 4.90 -0.41
N MET A 350 23.37 5.23 -0.40
CA MET A 350 24.02 6.01 -1.46
C MET A 350 25.20 5.25 -2.03
N TYR A 351 25.10 4.95 -3.31
CA TYR A 351 26.14 4.25 -4.10
C TYR A 351 26.88 5.20 -5.01
N LYS A 352 28.12 4.85 -5.32
CA LYS A 352 28.93 5.53 -6.34
C LYS A 352 29.08 4.64 -7.56
N ALA A 353 29.05 5.24 -8.76
CA ALA A 353 29.34 4.56 -10.01
C ALA A 353 30.29 5.42 -10.87
N LYS A 354 31.23 4.77 -11.58
CA LYS A 354 32.18 5.47 -12.47
C LYS A 354 31.53 5.87 -13.78
N THR A 355 30.61 5.04 -14.27
CA THR A 355 29.88 5.23 -15.54
C THR A 355 28.39 5.00 -15.35
N PHE A 356 27.60 5.47 -16.32
CA PHE A 356 26.15 5.21 -16.34
C PHE A 356 25.83 3.72 -16.46
N ASP A 357 26.61 2.97 -17.26
CA ASP A 357 26.44 1.52 -17.41
C ASP A 357 26.71 0.78 -16.08
N GLU A 358 27.71 1.20 -15.30
CA GLU A 358 27.94 0.67 -13.95
C GLU A 358 26.76 1.00 -13.01
N ALA A 359 26.21 2.20 -13.12
CA ALA A 359 25.03 2.57 -12.33
C ALA A 359 23.85 1.66 -12.68
N ILE A 360 23.55 1.43 -13.95
CA ILE A 360 22.51 0.49 -14.40
C ILE A 360 22.79 -0.93 -13.91
N ALA A 361 24.04 -1.41 -13.98
CA ALA A 361 24.38 -2.74 -13.49
C ALA A 361 24.11 -2.87 -11.98
N LYS A 362 24.45 -1.86 -11.17
CA LYS A 362 24.13 -1.83 -9.73
C LYS A 362 22.62 -1.87 -9.48
N LEU A 363 21.82 -1.11 -10.22
CA LEU A 363 20.37 -1.09 -10.09
C LEU A 363 19.74 -2.46 -10.38
N ASN A 364 20.23 -3.15 -11.39
CA ASN A 364 19.73 -4.47 -11.78
C ASN A 364 20.07 -5.57 -10.74
N SER A 365 20.96 -5.28 -9.81
CA SER A 365 21.39 -6.21 -8.75
C SER A 365 20.67 -5.95 -7.41
N LEU A 366 19.99 -4.81 -7.26
CA LEU A 366 19.20 -4.44 -6.09
C LEU A 366 17.79 -5.06 -6.18
#